data_27a2b6c1ff29c5b540436ae0ff32ffbc
#
_entry.id   27a2b6c1ff29c5b540436ae0ff32ffbc
#
_cell.length_a   1.000
_cell.length_b   1.000
_cell.length_c   1.000
_cell.angle_alpha   90.00
_cell.angle_beta   90.00
_cell.angle_gamma   90.00
#
_symmetry.space_group_name_H-M   'P 1'
#
loop_
_entity.id
_entity.type
_entity.pdbx_description
1 polymer ?
#
loop_
_entity_poly.entity_id
_entity_poly.type
_entity_poly.pdbx_seq_one_letter_code
_entity_poly.pdbx_strand_id
1 'polypeptide(L)'
;RLCTVEDDRGKTFASCSKKPRDGMIIYTNTPRLMRYRKLILELLLAAHCRDCTTCIKSGECNLQELAHRMGVHEIRFENVREIQPIDTSSHAIIRDPNKCILCGYCVRMCYNVQNINAIYFAYRGTDAQVIPAFNKKIAETDCVGCGQCRVVCPTGAISIHTNIDEVWEAL
;
A
#
# COMPACT_ATOMS: atom_id res chain seq x y z
N ARG A 1 -3.56 10.19 0.80
CA ARG A 1 -4.43 11.37 1.05
C ARG A 1 -5.77 11.32 0.30
N LEU A 2 -6.23 10.14 -0.13
CA LEU A 2 -7.56 9.98 -0.76
C LEU A 2 -8.73 10.36 0.18
N CYS A 3 -8.48 10.38 1.50
CA CYS A 3 -9.43 10.82 2.52
C CYS A 3 -9.56 12.35 2.65
N THR A 4 -8.98 13.14 1.75
CA THR A 4 -9.10 14.61 1.77
C THR A 4 -10.55 15.03 1.56
N VAL A 5 -11.01 15.92 2.41
CA VAL A 5 -12.33 16.56 2.39
C VAL A 5 -12.17 18.08 2.47
N GLU A 6 -13.25 18.81 2.23
CA GLU A 6 -13.30 20.28 2.24
C GLU A 6 -14.36 20.75 3.23
N ASP A 7 -14.09 21.81 4.00
CA ASP A 7 -15.09 22.44 4.87
C ASP A 7 -15.85 23.56 4.14
N ASP A 8 -16.82 24.15 4.82
CA ASP A 8 -17.66 25.27 4.34
C ASP A 8 -16.87 26.52 3.95
N ARG A 9 -15.62 26.64 4.46
CA ARG A 9 -14.69 27.74 4.15
C ARG A 9 -13.73 27.42 3.02
N GLY A 10 -13.89 26.28 2.36
CA GLY A 10 -12.98 25.83 1.29
C GLY A 10 -11.62 25.31 1.77
N LYS A 11 -11.44 25.08 3.09
CA LYS A 11 -10.20 24.51 3.63
C LYS A 11 -10.20 23.00 3.50
N THR A 12 -9.15 22.47 2.90
CA THR A 12 -8.99 21.01 2.74
C THR A 12 -8.18 20.39 3.88
N PHE A 13 -8.56 19.20 4.32
CA PHE A 13 -7.85 18.43 5.34
C PHE A 13 -8.13 16.93 5.19
N ALA A 14 -7.33 16.11 5.87
CA ALA A 14 -7.51 14.66 5.89
C ALA A 14 -8.58 14.27 6.93
N SER A 15 -9.69 13.65 6.50
CA SER A 15 -10.78 13.25 7.40
C SER A 15 -10.36 12.19 8.43
N CYS A 16 -9.42 11.31 8.09
CA CYS A 16 -8.93 10.26 8.98
C CYS A 16 -8.17 10.76 10.21
N SER A 17 -7.74 12.03 10.23
CA SER A 17 -6.94 12.60 11.33
C SER A 17 -7.64 13.74 12.08
N LYS A 18 -8.84 14.14 11.65
CA LYS A 18 -9.57 15.25 12.26
C LYS A 18 -10.80 14.73 13.01
N LYS A 19 -10.92 15.10 14.28
CA LYS A 19 -12.11 14.78 15.07
C LYS A 19 -13.30 15.62 14.57
N PRO A 20 -14.48 15.01 14.40
CA PRO A 20 -15.71 15.74 14.08
C PRO A 20 -16.10 16.69 15.23
N ARG A 21 -16.86 17.74 14.91
CA ARG A 21 -17.43 18.69 15.85
C ARG A 21 -18.87 18.95 15.46
N ASP A 22 -19.72 19.27 16.43
CA ASP A 22 -21.10 19.67 16.17
C ASP A 22 -21.18 20.88 15.24
N GLY A 23 -22.12 20.84 14.29
CA GLY A 23 -22.29 21.88 13.28
C GLY A 23 -21.23 21.89 12.18
N MET A 24 -20.33 20.92 12.12
CA MET A 24 -19.29 20.87 11.08
C MET A 24 -19.88 20.48 9.73
N ILE A 25 -19.72 21.33 8.72
CA ILE A 25 -20.15 21.06 7.34
C ILE A 25 -18.96 20.55 6.55
N ILE A 26 -19.13 19.39 5.89
CA ILE A 26 -18.06 18.72 5.14
C ILE A 26 -18.54 18.36 3.74
N TYR A 27 -17.77 18.76 2.75
CA TYR A 27 -17.94 18.36 1.37
C TYR A 27 -16.94 17.24 1.03
N THR A 28 -17.45 16.17 0.45
CA THR A 28 -16.64 14.98 0.13
C THR A 28 -16.39 14.79 -1.35
N ASN A 29 -17.11 15.49 -2.21
CA ASN A 29 -17.14 15.22 -3.66
C ASN A 29 -17.19 16.49 -4.51
N THR A 30 -16.38 17.51 -4.17
CA THR A 30 -16.25 18.71 -5.00
C THR A 30 -15.34 18.43 -6.21
N PRO A 31 -15.49 19.19 -7.34
CA PRO A 31 -14.58 19.09 -8.47
C PRO A 31 -13.10 19.26 -8.12
N ARG A 32 -12.81 20.09 -7.11
CA ARG A 32 -11.48 20.32 -6.57
C ARG A 32 -10.93 19.06 -5.88
N LEU A 33 -11.73 18.39 -5.05
CA LEU A 33 -11.34 17.15 -4.38
C LEU A 33 -11.14 16.01 -5.36
N MET A 34 -11.98 15.93 -6.41
CA MET A 34 -11.83 14.92 -7.45
C MET A 34 -10.50 15.09 -8.20
N ARG A 35 -10.11 16.31 -8.54
CA ARG A 35 -8.80 16.60 -9.13
C ARG A 35 -7.65 16.20 -8.21
N TYR A 36 -7.74 16.49 -6.91
CA TYR A 36 -6.71 16.11 -5.94
C TYR A 36 -6.57 14.59 -5.82
N ARG A 37 -7.69 13.86 -5.74
CA ARG A 37 -7.66 12.40 -5.66
C ARG A 37 -7.08 11.77 -6.92
N LYS A 38 -7.43 12.29 -8.10
CA LYS A 38 -6.85 11.84 -9.36
C LYS A 38 -5.34 12.05 -9.38
N LEU A 39 -4.86 13.23 -9.01
CA LEU A 39 -3.43 13.55 -8.90
C LEU A 39 -2.70 12.60 -7.92
N ILE A 40 -3.29 12.34 -6.76
CA ILE A 40 -2.73 11.42 -5.77
C ILE A 40 -2.63 9.99 -6.33
N LEU A 41 -3.64 9.54 -7.07
CA LEU A 41 -3.61 8.23 -7.71
C LEU A 41 -2.53 8.14 -8.80
N GLU A 42 -2.37 9.19 -9.62
CA GLU A 42 -1.29 9.26 -10.60
C GLU A 42 0.09 9.15 -9.93
N LEU A 43 0.30 9.85 -8.80
CA LEU A 43 1.55 9.76 -8.03
C LEU A 43 1.78 8.36 -7.43
N LEU A 44 0.74 7.71 -6.93
CA LEU A 44 0.84 6.34 -6.43
C LEU A 44 1.17 5.35 -7.55
N LEU A 45 0.58 5.53 -8.72
CA LEU A 45 0.83 4.70 -9.90
C LEU A 45 2.21 4.96 -10.52
N ALA A 46 2.72 6.19 -10.45
CA ALA A 46 4.08 6.52 -10.91
C ALA A 46 5.14 5.74 -10.11
N ALA A 47 4.94 5.59 -8.81
CA ALA A 47 5.85 4.87 -7.91
C ALA A 47 5.57 3.36 -7.82
N HIS A 48 4.63 2.83 -8.63
CA HIS A 48 4.22 1.42 -8.62
C HIS A 48 4.71 0.71 -9.88
N CYS A 49 5.09 -0.57 -9.78
CA CYS A 49 5.62 -1.34 -10.91
C CYS A 49 4.64 -1.51 -12.08
N ARG A 50 3.34 -1.46 -11.85
CA ARG A 50 2.26 -1.54 -12.85
C ARG A 50 2.17 -2.86 -13.65
N ASP A 51 2.85 -3.92 -13.21
CA ASP A 51 2.80 -5.25 -13.83
C ASP A 51 1.50 -5.98 -13.47
N CYS A 52 0.37 -5.37 -13.82
CA CYS A 52 -0.95 -5.83 -13.38
C CYS A 52 -1.32 -7.22 -13.93
N THR A 53 -0.89 -7.54 -15.15
CA THR A 53 -1.22 -8.81 -15.81
C THR A 53 -0.62 -10.03 -15.12
N THR A 54 0.54 -9.88 -14.47
CA THR A 54 1.23 -10.94 -13.74
C THR A 54 1.10 -10.79 -12.22
N CYS A 55 0.36 -9.78 -11.77
CA CYS A 55 0.23 -9.49 -10.34
C CYS A 55 -0.78 -10.43 -9.68
N ILE A 56 -0.43 -11.01 -8.54
CA ILE A 56 -1.31 -11.87 -7.74
C ILE A 56 -2.60 -11.18 -7.28
N LYS A 57 -2.64 -9.84 -7.29
CA LYS A 57 -3.81 -9.02 -6.95
C LYS A 57 -4.57 -8.52 -8.18
N SER A 58 -4.24 -9.00 -9.38
CA SER A 58 -4.96 -8.60 -10.60
C SER A 58 -6.47 -8.90 -10.47
N GLY A 59 -7.32 -7.92 -10.80
CA GLY A 59 -8.78 -8.03 -10.64
C GLY A 59 -9.32 -7.77 -9.23
N GLU A 60 -8.49 -7.87 -8.18
CA GLU A 60 -8.87 -7.59 -6.78
C GLU A 60 -8.06 -6.45 -6.15
N CYS A 61 -7.35 -5.68 -6.96
CA CYS A 61 -6.46 -4.61 -6.50
C CYS A 61 -7.22 -3.30 -6.30
N ASN A 62 -7.27 -2.81 -5.06
CA ASN A 62 -7.94 -1.53 -4.74
C ASN A 62 -7.31 -0.33 -5.47
N LEU A 63 -6.00 -0.37 -5.75
CA LEU A 63 -5.34 0.69 -6.53
C LEU A 63 -5.80 0.68 -7.99
N GLN A 64 -5.90 -0.51 -8.60
CA GLN A 64 -6.37 -0.70 -9.97
C GLN A 64 -7.84 -0.26 -10.11
N GLU A 65 -8.70 -0.68 -9.20
CA GLU A 65 -10.11 -0.29 -9.16
C GLU A 65 -10.28 1.23 -9.04
N LEU A 66 -9.57 1.85 -8.11
CA LEU A 66 -9.63 3.30 -7.91
C LEU A 66 -9.09 4.08 -9.11
N ALA A 67 -8.03 3.61 -9.76
CA ALA A 67 -7.49 4.23 -10.97
C ALA A 67 -8.52 4.22 -12.10
N HIS A 68 -9.17 3.08 -12.32
CA HIS A 68 -10.24 2.93 -13.31
C HIS A 68 -11.42 3.86 -12.98
N ARG A 69 -11.91 3.82 -11.74
CA ARG A 69 -13.07 4.63 -11.28
C ARG A 69 -12.82 6.14 -11.34
N MET A 70 -11.59 6.58 -11.18
CA MET A 70 -11.20 8.00 -11.27
C MET A 70 -10.76 8.42 -12.67
N GLY A 71 -10.82 7.53 -13.65
CA GLY A 71 -10.42 7.80 -15.04
C GLY A 71 -8.96 8.21 -15.18
N VAL A 72 -8.06 7.51 -14.48
CA VAL A 72 -6.61 7.71 -14.63
C VAL A 72 -6.15 6.86 -15.79
N HIS A 73 -5.99 7.46 -16.96
CA HIS A 73 -5.54 6.79 -18.20
C HIS A 73 -4.07 7.07 -18.52
N GLU A 74 -3.54 8.15 -17.98
CA GLU A 74 -2.19 8.62 -18.21
C GLU A 74 -1.50 8.93 -16.88
N ILE A 75 -0.21 8.62 -16.81
CA ILE A 75 0.63 8.90 -15.64
C ILE A 75 1.70 9.89 -16.09
N ARG A 76 1.57 11.13 -15.65
CA ARG A 76 2.42 12.25 -16.04
C ARG A 76 3.73 12.34 -15.26
N PHE A 77 3.86 11.57 -14.18
CA PHE A 77 5.00 11.61 -13.27
C PHE A 77 5.94 10.44 -13.53
N GLU A 78 7.23 10.72 -13.48
CA GLU A 78 8.27 9.71 -13.53
C GLU A 78 8.40 8.96 -12.20
N ASN A 79 8.82 7.70 -12.26
CA ASN A 79 9.16 6.95 -11.06
C ASN A 79 10.51 7.42 -10.53
N VAL A 80 10.50 7.95 -9.31
CA VAL A 80 11.71 8.40 -8.60
C VAL A 80 12.21 7.36 -7.58
N ARG A 81 11.54 6.22 -7.46
CA ARG A 81 11.96 5.15 -6.54
C ARG A 81 12.87 4.17 -7.23
N GLU A 82 13.91 3.78 -6.54
CA GLU A 82 14.77 2.66 -6.97
C GLU A 82 14.00 1.33 -6.84
N ILE A 83 14.27 0.44 -7.79
CA ILE A 83 13.76 -0.93 -7.74
C ILE A 83 14.42 -1.67 -6.58
N GLN A 84 13.61 -2.24 -5.71
CA GLN A 84 14.06 -2.96 -4.54
C GLN A 84 13.98 -4.48 -4.77
N PRO A 85 14.87 -5.27 -4.16
CA PRO A 85 14.81 -6.73 -4.24
C PRO A 85 13.53 -7.25 -3.55
N ILE A 86 12.97 -8.31 -4.14
CA ILE A 86 11.84 -9.04 -3.56
C ILE A 86 12.38 -9.93 -2.43
N ASP A 87 11.75 -9.87 -1.28
CA ASP A 87 12.09 -10.70 -0.13
C ASP A 87 11.21 -11.97 -0.11
N THR A 88 11.83 -13.08 -0.46
CA THR A 88 11.25 -14.44 -0.48
C THR A 88 11.75 -15.31 0.67
N SER A 89 12.40 -14.74 1.66
CA SER A 89 13.05 -15.50 2.73
C SER A 89 12.10 -16.22 3.70
N SER A 90 10.86 -15.71 3.83
CA SER A 90 9.87 -16.34 4.72
C SER A 90 9.17 -17.50 4.06
N HIS A 91 8.94 -18.55 4.83
CA HIS A 91 8.13 -19.71 4.42
C HIS A 91 6.61 -19.39 4.30
N ALA A 92 6.15 -18.24 4.78
CA ALA A 92 4.73 -17.89 4.82
C ALA A 92 4.36 -16.77 3.85
N ILE A 93 5.22 -15.79 3.66
CA ILE A 93 4.93 -14.60 2.86
C ILE A 93 6.10 -14.20 1.95
N ILE A 94 5.76 -13.63 0.81
CA ILE A 94 6.69 -12.94 -0.09
C ILE A 94 6.40 -11.45 0.02
N ARG A 95 7.44 -10.62 0.07
CA ARG A 95 7.33 -9.16 0.10
C ARG A 95 7.96 -8.56 -1.15
N ASP A 96 7.15 -7.83 -1.91
CA ASP A 96 7.56 -7.07 -3.09
C ASP A 96 7.43 -5.56 -2.81
N PRO A 97 8.52 -4.88 -2.43
CA PRO A 97 8.47 -3.43 -2.12
C PRO A 97 8.04 -2.57 -3.31
N ASN A 98 8.25 -3.04 -4.55
CA ASN A 98 7.93 -2.30 -5.77
C ASN A 98 6.41 -2.15 -6.00
N LYS A 99 5.62 -2.99 -5.34
CA LYS A 99 4.15 -2.94 -5.33
C LYS A 99 3.58 -2.21 -4.11
N CYS A 100 4.43 -1.66 -3.24
CA CYS A 100 4.02 -1.02 -1.99
C CYS A 100 3.62 0.45 -2.21
N ILE A 101 2.39 0.80 -1.82
CA ILE A 101 1.87 2.19 -1.86
C ILE A 101 2.02 2.94 -0.53
N LEU A 102 2.77 2.41 0.42
CA LEU A 102 3.04 3.01 1.73
C LEU A 102 1.77 3.35 2.55
N CYS A 103 0.71 2.56 2.43
CA CYS A 103 -0.54 2.79 3.18
C CYS A 103 -0.42 2.48 4.69
N GLY A 104 0.56 1.66 5.09
CA GLY A 104 0.84 1.29 6.48
C GLY A 104 -0.15 0.33 7.12
N TYR A 105 -1.07 -0.28 6.36
CA TYR A 105 -2.02 -1.26 6.92
C TYR A 105 -1.32 -2.47 7.51
N CYS A 106 -0.33 -3.01 6.81
CA CYS A 106 0.46 -4.15 7.29
C CYS A 106 1.25 -3.82 8.57
N VAL A 107 1.82 -2.61 8.66
CA VAL A 107 2.53 -2.14 9.86
C VAL A 107 1.56 -2.06 11.05
N ARG A 108 0.41 -1.40 10.88
CA ARG A 108 -0.60 -1.31 11.95
C ARG A 108 -1.18 -2.66 12.32
N MET A 109 -1.39 -3.55 11.36
CA MET A 109 -1.86 -4.91 11.63
C MET A 109 -0.85 -5.68 12.47
N CYS A 110 0.44 -5.64 12.08
CA CYS A 110 1.51 -6.32 12.79
C CYS A 110 1.74 -5.74 14.20
N TYR A 111 1.67 -4.42 14.34
CA TYR A 111 1.89 -3.73 15.61
C TYR A 111 0.67 -3.78 16.55
N ASN A 112 -0.49 -3.25 16.08
CA ASN A 112 -1.65 -3.01 16.95
C ASN A 112 -2.51 -4.26 17.18
N VAL A 113 -2.55 -5.19 16.22
CA VAL A 113 -3.44 -6.35 16.28
C VAL A 113 -2.68 -7.62 16.65
N GLN A 114 -1.56 -7.86 15.98
CA GLN A 114 -0.75 -9.06 16.23
C GLN A 114 0.28 -8.88 17.36
N ASN A 115 0.61 -7.64 17.69
CA ASN A 115 1.62 -7.28 18.72
C ASN A 115 3.01 -7.91 18.48
N ILE A 116 3.36 -8.19 17.22
CA ILE A 116 4.62 -8.84 16.83
C ILE A 116 5.68 -7.81 16.44
N ASN A 117 5.27 -6.77 15.69
CA ASN A 117 6.14 -5.66 15.35
C ASN A 117 7.33 -6.00 14.43
N ALA A 118 7.13 -6.93 13.50
CA ALA A 118 8.20 -7.39 12.60
C ALA A 118 8.54 -6.41 11.47
N ILE A 119 7.64 -5.47 11.14
CA ILE A 119 7.80 -4.50 10.04
C ILE A 119 7.43 -3.10 10.47
N TYR A 120 8.17 -2.11 9.93
CA TYR A 120 8.05 -0.70 10.30
C TYR A 120 8.12 0.21 9.08
N PHE A 121 7.77 1.48 9.27
CA PHE A 121 8.19 2.54 8.36
C PHE A 121 9.63 2.94 8.64
N ALA A 122 10.45 2.97 7.59
CA ALA A 122 11.81 3.50 7.63
C ALA A 122 11.98 4.59 6.57
N TYR A 123 12.97 5.45 6.78
CA TYR A 123 13.33 6.57 5.94
C TYR A 123 12.21 7.61 5.76
N ARG A 124 12.41 8.60 4.90
CA ARG A 124 11.48 9.71 4.66
C ARG A 124 11.46 10.11 3.19
N GLY A 125 10.42 10.85 2.78
CA GLY A 125 10.29 11.34 1.41
C GLY A 125 10.18 10.21 0.40
N THR A 126 10.94 10.28 -0.66
CA THR A 126 11.00 9.29 -1.75
C THR A 126 11.55 7.96 -1.31
N ASP A 127 12.45 7.96 -0.32
CA ASP A 127 13.13 6.76 0.18
C ASP A 127 12.30 5.99 1.22
N ALA A 128 11.14 6.54 1.62
CA ALA A 128 10.26 5.90 2.60
C ALA A 128 9.90 4.46 2.17
N GLN A 129 10.08 3.52 3.09
CA GLN A 129 9.87 2.09 2.86
C GLN A 129 9.19 1.45 4.08
N VAL A 130 8.52 0.31 3.83
CA VAL A 130 8.05 -0.58 4.89
C VAL A 130 9.01 -1.78 4.92
N ILE A 131 9.85 -1.85 5.92
CA ILE A 131 10.90 -2.85 6.05
C ILE A 131 10.97 -3.41 7.47
N PRO A 132 11.59 -4.59 7.66
CA PRO A 132 12.03 -5.07 8.96
C PRO A 132 13.13 -4.17 9.56
N ALA A 133 13.35 -4.29 10.86
CA ALA A 133 14.42 -3.57 11.56
C ALA A 133 15.78 -3.84 10.88
N PHE A 134 16.58 -2.78 10.71
CA PHE A 134 17.91 -2.82 10.09
C PHE A 134 17.91 -3.37 8.66
N ASN A 135 16.79 -3.31 7.95
CA ASN A 135 16.62 -3.83 6.59
C ASN A 135 16.98 -5.33 6.46
N LYS A 136 16.76 -6.10 7.52
CA LYS A 136 16.94 -7.56 7.52
C LYS A 136 15.91 -8.24 6.62
N LYS A 137 16.19 -9.47 6.24
CA LYS A 137 15.18 -10.34 5.62
C LYS A 137 14.07 -10.66 6.63
N ILE A 138 12.83 -10.84 6.15
CA ILE A 138 11.70 -11.09 7.04
C ILE A 138 11.88 -12.37 7.88
N ALA A 139 12.56 -13.38 7.34
CA ALA A 139 12.88 -14.62 8.07
C ALA A 139 13.84 -14.41 9.25
N GLU A 140 14.60 -13.31 9.27
CA GLU A 140 15.56 -12.98 10.34
C GLU A 140 14.91 -12.13 11.44
N THR A 141 13.60 -12.01 11.45
CA THR A 141 12.82 -11.20 12.40
C THR A 141 11.91 -12.08 13.24
N ASP A 142 11.26 -11.49 14.24
CA ASP A 142 10.26 -12.17 15.08
C ASP A 142 8.93 -12.45 14.35
N CYS A 143 8.93 -12.43 13.01
CA CYS A 143 7.75 -12.72 12.21
C CYS A 143 7.29 -14.18 12.41
N VAL A 144 6.08 -14.34 12.93
CA VAL A 144 5.47 -15.67 13.20
C VAL A 144 4.73 -16.25 11.98
N GLY A 145 4.83 -15.67 10.81
CA GLY A 145 4.21 -16.19 9.58
C GLY A 145 2.67 -16.15 9.57
N CYS A 146 2.02 -15.34 10.40
CA CYS A 146 0.55 -15.32 10.55
C CYS A 146 -0.23 -14.86 9.30
N GLY A 147 0.42 -14.27 8.30
CA GLY A 147 -0.18 -13.83 7.02
C GLY A 147 -1.14 -12.63 7.10
N GLN A 148 -1.45 -12.08 8.27
CA GLN A 148 -2.42 -11.00 8.45
C GLN A 148 -2.04 -9.72 7.70
N CYS A 149 -0.75 -9.44 7.55
CA CYS A 149 -0.25 -8.32 6.76
C CYS A 149 -0.63 -8.43 5.27
N ARG A 150 -0.73 -9.65 4.73
CA ARG A 150 -1.22 -9.91 3.35
C ARG A 150 -2.71 -9.64 3.22
N VAL A 151 -3.51 -10.03 4.21
CA VAL A 151 -4.97 -9.84 4.19
C VAL A 151 -5.33 -8.35 4.07
N VAL A 152 -4.63 -7.49 4.80
CA VAL A 152 -4.89 -6.04 4.80
C VAL A 152 -4.17 -5.28 3.70
N CYS A 153 -3.30 -5.92 2.91
CA CYS A 153 -2.57 -5.27 1.83
C CYS A 153 -3.51 -4.95 0.67
N PRO A 154 -3.67 -3.67 0.28
CA PRO A 154 -4.57 -3.27 -0.80
C PRO A 154 -4.00 -3.53 -2.20
N THR A 155 -2.72 -3.88 -2.28
CA THR A 155 -1.99 -4.19 -3.52
C THR A 155 -1.33 -5.56 -3.41
N GLY A 156 -0.55 -5.97 -4.42
CA GLY A 156 0.22 -7.21 -4.42
C GLY A 156 1.59 -7.13 -3.72
N ALA A 157 1.81 -6.14 -2.84
CA ALA A 157 3.09 -5.96 -2.17
C ALA A 157 3.43 -7.06 -1.14
N ILE A 158 2.42 -7.76 -0.64
CA ILE A 158 2.59 -8.94 0.22
C ILE A 158 1.73 -10.07 -0.34
N SER A 159 2.35 -11.18 -0.66
CA SER A 159 1.70 -12.39 -1.16
C SER A 159 2.00 -13.58 -0.26
N ILE A 160 1.31 -14.69 -0.49
CA ILE A 160 1.59 -15.95 0.19
C ILE A 160 2.79 -16.60 -0.51
N HIS A 161 3.69 -17.17 0.26
CA HIS A 161 4.69 -18.09 -0.25
C HIS A 161 4.00 -19.43 -0.49
N THR A 162 4.09 -19.99 -1.69
CA THR A 162 3.46 -21.26 -2.05
C THR A 162 4.52 -22.25 -2.49
N ASN A 163 4.31 -23.51 -2.17
CA ASN A 163 5.16 -24.63 -2.59
C ASN A 163 4.48 -25.47 -3.68
N ILE A 164 3.54 -24.86 -4.43
CA ILE A 164 2.76 -25.58 -5.45
C ILE A 164 3.68 -26.15 -6.53
N ASP A 165 4.62 -25.34 -7.02
CA ASP A 165 5.54 -25.75 -8.09
C ASP A 165 6.46 -26.86 -7.61
N GLU A 166 7.01 -26.77 -6.38
CA GLU A 166 7.82 -27.81 -5.76
C GLU A 166 7.07 -29.15 -5.62
N VAL A 167 5.77 -29.08 -5.29
CA VAL A 167 4.92 -30.27 -5.20
C VAL A 167 4.70 -30.89 -6.58
N TRP A 168 4.45 -30.07 -7.61
CA TRP A 168 4.31 -30.57 -8.98
C TRP A 168 5.59 -31.18 -9.54
N GLU A 169 6.74 -30.60 -9.20
CA GLU A 169 8.05 -31.17 -9.60
C GLU A 169 8.37 -32.51 -8.89
N ALA A 170 7.81 -32.70 -7.70
CA ALA A 170 8.02 -33.95 -6.92
C ALA A 170 7.07 -35.10 -7.30
N LEU A 171 5.99 -34.84 -8.03
CA LEU A 171 5.01 -35.80 -8.53
C LEU A 171 5.42 -36.36 -9.89
#